data_42b0158e798602627afa8f7be413171c
#
_entry.id   42b0158e798602627afa8f7be413171c
#
_cell.length_a   1.000
_cell.length_b   1.000
_cell.length_c   1.000
_cell.angle_alpha   90.00
_cell.angle_beta   90.00
_cell.angle_gamma   90.00
#
_symmetry.space_group_name_H-M   'P 1'
#
loop_
_entity.id
_entity.type
_entity.pdbx_description
1 polymer ?
#
loop_
_entity_poly.entity_id
_entity_poly.type
_entity_poly.pdbx_seq_one_letter_code
_entity_poly.pdbx_strand_id
1 'polypeptide(L)'
;NKSKNKPVETLEVEDEENESTDDELLDDFKVKLQSAIANMSPAKFEQFSRALLTKMGVEFTNKGVQVSNDGGIDGYGYHVDADDFRTTRVVIQCKRFNSNPVSEPDINQFLGAMNKYQADYGVFITNSRFTNKAREAAREGTPITLIDGNDLIRLVIKYELYITPVTTYAVSYTHLRAH
;
A
#
# COMPACT_ATOMS: atom_id res chain seq x y z
N ASN A 1 -51.84 -12.33 45.50
CA ASN A 1 -50.49 -11.78 45.48
C ASN A 1 -49.84 -12.03 44.11
N LYS A 2 -49.88 -11.00 43.30
CA LYS A 2 -49.28 -11.00 41.95
C LYS A 2 -47.82 -10.54 42.08
N SER A 3 -46.91 -11.45 41.83
CA SER A 3 -45.48 -11.10 41.59
C SER A 3 -45.33 -10.62 40.16
N LYS A 4 -44.90 -9.38 39.98
CA LYS A 4 -44.57 -8.79 38.70
C LYS A 4 -43.15 -9.23 38.30
N ASN A 5 -43.03 -10.02 37.24
CA ASN A 5 -41.79 -10.22 36.55
C ASN A 5 -41.41 -8.93 35.78
N LYS A 6 -40.28 -8.34 36.11
CA LYS A 6 -39.61 -7.34 35.26
C LYS A 6 -38.85 -8.05 34.13
N PRO A 7 -38.88 -7.51 32.90
CA PRO A 7 -38.10 -8.09 31.83
C PRO A 7 -36.60 -7.83 32.11
N VAL A 8 -35.79 -8.84 31.86
CA VAL A 8 -34.34 -8.75 31.83
C VAL A 8 -34.00 -7.99 30.56
N GLU A 9 -33.44 -6.80 30.71
CA GLU A 9 -32.89 -6.01 29.64
C GLU A 9 -31.57 -6.68 29.19
N THR A 10 -31.57 -7.22 27.99
CA THR A 10 -30.39 -7.87 27.34
C THR A 10 -29.42 -6.79 26.95
N LEU A 11 -28.25 -6.79 27.60
CA LEU A 11 -27.09 -5.98 27.21
C LEU A 11 -26.43 -6.58 25.97
N GLU A 12 -26.94 -6.28 24.78
CA GLU A 12 -26.33 -6.62 23.49
C GLU A 12 -25.51 -5.44 22.86
N VAL A 13 -25.26 -4.38 23.62
CA VAL A 13 -24.73 -3.11 23.09
C VAL A 13 -23.19 -3.01 23.16
N GLU A 14 -22.51 -3.87 23.93
CA GLU A 14 -21.06 -3.68 24.19
C GLU A 14 -20.14 -4.24 23.09
N ASP A 15 -20.55 -5.21 22.29
CA ASP A 15 -19.71 -5.79 21.24
C ASP A 15 -19.70 -4.91 19.97
N GLU A 16 -20.80 -4.24 19.65
CA GLU A 16 -20.87 -3.31 18.51
C GLU A 16 -20.11 -2.00 18.74
N GLU A 17 -20.04 -1.49 19.97
CA GLU A 17 -19.27 -0.29 20.31
C GLU A 17 -17.75 -0.53 20.25
N ASN A 18 -17.26 -1.72 20.57
CA ASN A 18 -15.84 -2.06 20.48
C ASN A 18 -15.39 -2.26 19.04
N GLU A 19 -16.17 -2.91 18.20
CA GLU A 19 -15.84 -3.06 16.76
C GLU A 19 -15.87 -1.71 16.04
N SER A 20 -16.83 -0.84 16.32
CA SER A 20 -16.91 0.49 15.72
C SER A 20 -15.74 1.38 16.14
N THR A 21 -15.27 1.27 17.37
CA THR A 21 -14.12 2.06 17.89
C THR A 21 -12.79 1.62 17.24
N ASP A 22 -12.60 0.32 17.03
CA ASP A 22 -11.40 -0.22 16.40
C ASP A 22 -11.35 0.15 14.91
N ASP A 23 -12.48 0.12 14.19
CA ASP A 23 -12.58 0.55 12.81
C ASP A 23 -12.32 2.06 12.67
N GLU A 24 -12.85 2.89 13.57
CA GLU A 24 -12.58 4.34 13.60
C GLU A 24 -11.09 4.64 13.84
N LEU A 25 -10.44 3.93 14.75
CA LEU A 25 -9.01 4.08 15.03
C LEU A 25 -8.15 3.68 13.81
N LEU A 26 -8.54 2.63 13.11
CA LEU A 26 -7.87 2.18 11.90
C LEU A 26 -8.04 3.19 10.77
N ASP A 27 -9.22 3.76 10.60
CA ASP A 27 -9.49 4.77 9.58
C ASP A 27 -8.75 6.08 9.86
N ASP A 28 -8.70 6.53 11.11
CA ASP A 28 -7.86 7.66 11.54
C ASP A 28 -6.38 7.42 11.25
N PHE A 29 -5.89 6.21 11.51
CA PHE A 29 -4.51 5.82 11.20
C PHE A 29 -4.24 5.87 9.69
N LYS A 30 -5.14 5.34 8.86
CA LYS A 30 -5.02 5.40 7.39
C LYS A 30 -4.95 6.84 6.89
N VAL A 31 -5.79 7.74 7.42
CA VAL A 31 -5.79 9.17 7.07
C VAL A 31 -4.45 9.81 7.44
N LYS A 32 -3.92 9.54 8.63
CA LYS A 32 -2.61 10.05 9.05
C LYS A 32 -1.47 9.54 8.18
N LEU A 33 -1.49 8.25 7.84
CA LEU A 33 -0.50 7.63 6.96
C LEU A 33 -0.56 8.24 5.54
N GLN A 34 -1.76 8.40 5.00
CA GLN A 34 -1.99 9.02 3.70
C GLN A 34 -1.46 10.46 3.66
N SER A 35 -1.72 11.25 4.70
CA SER A 35 -1.19 12.61 4.85
C SER A 35 0.33 12.63 4.95
N ALA A 36 0.93 11.73 5.71
CA ALA A 36 2.38 11.62 5.84
C ALA A 36 3.05 11.31 4.49
N ILE A 37 2.48 10.40 3.71
CA ILE A 37 2.98 10.05 2.37
C ILE A 37 2.83 11.24 1.40
N ALA A 38 1.70 11.93 1.43
CA ALA A 38 1.45 13.10 0.58
C ALA A 38 2.41 14.27 0.87
N ASN A 39 2.91 14.38 2.09
CA ASN A 39 3.87 15.41 2.51
C ASN A 39 5.35 15.05 2.26
N MET A 40 5.65 13.86 1.78
CA MET A 40 7.02 13.50 1.40
C MET A 40 7.50 14.36 0.24
N SER A 41 8.80 14.68 0.19
CA SER A 41 9.42 15.19 -1.04
C SER A 41 9.42 14.11 -2.13
N PRO A 42 9.52 14.45 -3.41
CA PRO A 42 9.63 13.46 -4.49
C PRO A 42 10.75 12.45 -4.25
N ALA A 43 11.95 12.91 -3.87
CA ALA A 43 13.07 12.03 -3.57
C ALA A 43 12.80 11.09 -2.39
N LYS A 44 12.10 11.58 -1.35
CA LYS A 44 11.71 10.76 -0.20
C LYS A 44 10.67 9.72 -0.60
N PHE A 45 9.72 10.08 -1.46
CA PHE A 45 8.72 9.16 -1.96
C PHE A 45 9.34 8.03 -2.81
N GLU A 46 10.35 8.33 -3.64
CA GLU A 46 11.12 7.31 -4.35
C GLU A 46 11.83 6.34 -3.40
N GLN A 47 12.53 6.86 -2.39
CA GLN A 47 13.19 6.04 -1.36
C GLN A 47 12.19 5.15 -0.61
N PHE A 48 11.06 5.72 -0.23
CA PHE A 48 9.96 5.01 0.43
C PHE A 48 9.41 3.89 -0.45
N SER A 49 9.19 4.17 -1.73
CA SER A 49 8.68 3.20 -2.70
C SER A 49 9.67 2.05 -2.92
N ARG A 50 10.96 2.33 -3.03
CA ARG A 50 12.00 1.30 -3.10
C ARG A 50 12.06 0.45 -1.83
N ALA A 51 11.94 1.07 -0.66
CA ALA A 51 11.91 0.36 0.61
C ALA A 51 10.71 -0.58 0.71
N LEU A 52 9.54 -0.15 0.23
CA LEU A 52 8.35 -1.01 0.15
C LEU A 52 8.59 -2.21 -0.76
N LEU A 53 9.09 -1.99 -1.97
CA LEU A 53 9.36 -3.08 -2.92
C LEU A 53 10.45 -4.02 -2.40
N THR A 54 11.42 -3.53 -1.64
CA THR A 54 12.42 -4.37 -0.96
C THR A 54 11.76 -5.29 0.06
N LYS A 55 10.80 -4.78 0.83
CA LYS A 55 9.97 -5.62 1.73
C LYS A 55 9.14 -6.66 0.96
N MET A 56 8.78 -6.36 -0.27
CA MET A 56 8.05 -7.26 -1.17
C MET A 56 8.95 -8.24 -1.95
N GLY A 57 10.26 -8.22 -1.71
CA GLY A 57 11.21 -9.17 -2.28
C GLY A 57 12.01 -8.68 -3.51
N VAL A 58 11.97 -7.40 -3.82
CA VAL A 58 12.80 -6.81 -4.89
C VAL A 58 14.16 -6.42 -4.33
N GLU A 59 15.23 -6.90 -4.95
CA GLU A 59 16.60 -6.53 -4.61
C GLU A 59 17.10 -5.43 -5.54
N PHE A 60 17.39 -4.25 -4.98
CA PHE A 60 17.95 -3.12 -5.72
C PHE A 60 19.47 -3.13 -5.63
N THR A 61 20.13 -2.97 -6.79
CA THR A 61 21.58 -2.77 -6.85
C THR A 61 21.90 -1.27 -6.77
N ASN A 62 23.12 -0.93 -6.34
CA ASN A 62 23.58 0.47 -6.34
C ASN A 62 23.45 1.12 -7.72
N LYS A 63 23.79 0.39 -8.79
CA LYS A 63 23.64 0.85 -10.17
C LYS A 63 22.16 1.08 -10.52
N GLY A 64 21.27 0.20 -10.06
CA GLY A 64 19.83 0.32 -10.29
C GLY A 64 19.21 1.53 -9.61
N VAL A 65 19.76 1.99 -8.49
CA VAL A 65 19.29 3.18 -7.76
C VAL A 65 19.85 4.49 -8.36
N GLN A 66 21.02 4.44 -8.97
CA GLN A 66 21.68 5.62 -9.56
C GLN A 66 21.09 6.09 -10.89
N VAL A 67 20.23 5.29 -11.51
CA VAL A 67 19.67 5.57 -12.86
C VAL A 67 18.52 6.59 -12.83
N SER A 68 18.16 7.11 -11.68
CA SER A 68 16.93 7.88 -11.44
C SER A 68 16.76 9.20 -12.23
N ASN A 69 17.69 9.59 -13.09
CA ASN A 69 17.57 10.85 -13.85
C ASN A 69 17.59 10.71 -15.38
N ASP A 70 17.80 9.52 -15.93
CA ASP A 70 18.19 9.40 -17.35
C ASP A 70 17.15 8.76 -18.28
N GLY A 71 15.93 8.56 -17.91
CA GLY A 71 15.03 7.95 -18.89
C GLY A 71 13.69 7.44 -18.47
N GLY A 72 13.06 8.05 -17.46
CA GLY A 72 11.67 7.75 -17.10
C GLY A 72 11.49 6.54 -16.20
N ILE A 73 12.54 6.16 -15.47
CA ILE A 73 12.46 5.21 -14.35
C ILE A 73 13.15 5.77 -13.11
N ASP A 74 12.70 5.36 -11.95
CA ASP A 74 13.26 5.76 -10.65
C ASP A 74 14.14 4.66 -10.02
N GLY A 75 14.38 3.62 -10.76
CA GLY A 75 15.26 2.53 -10.38
C GLY A 75 14.91 1.22 -11.05
N TYR A 76 15.81 0.27 -10.94
CA TYR A 76 15.55 -1.12 -11.29
C TYR A 76 16.18 -2.06 -10.27
N GLY A 77 15.59 -3.23 -10.15
CA GLY A 77 16.04 -4.30 -9.27
C GLY A 77 15.72 -5.66 -9.86
N TYR A 78 15.90 -6.66 -9.05
CA TYR A 78 15.65 -8.04 -9.42
C TYR A 78 14.76 -8.72 -8.38
N HIS A 79 13.84 -9.52 -8.86
CA HIS A 79 13.08 -10.42 -8.04
C HIS A 79 13.49 -11.86 -8.39
N VAL A 80 13.86 -12.64 -7.38
CA VAL A 80 14.18 -14.06 -7.53
C VAL A 80 13.00 -14.86 -7.04
N ASP A 81 12.44 -15.69 -7.91
CA ASP A 81 11.38 -16.60 -7.54
C ASP A 81 11.90 -17.67 -6.56
N ALA A 82 11.18 -17.90 -5.47
CA ALA A 82 11.59 -18.83 -4.43
C ALA A 82 11.50 -20.32 -4.85
N ASP A 83 10.61 -20.63 -5.80
CA ASP A 83 10.34 -22.00 -6.21
C ASP A 83 11.25 -22.47 -7.35
N ASP A 84 11.46 -21.62 -8.38
CA ASP A 84 12.20 -21.98 -9.58
C ASP A 84 13.51 -21.20 -9.78
N PHE A 85 13.85 -20.30 -8.83
CA PHE A 85 15.05 -19.45 -8.85
C PHE A 85 15.13 -18.53 -10.07
N ARG A 86 14.04 -18.32 -10.79
CA ARG A 86 14.00 -17.41 -11.93
C ARG A 86 14.24 -15.99 -11.46
N THR A 87 15.18 -15.31 -12.09
CA THR A 87 15.46 -13.91 -11.84
C THR A 87 14.71 -13.05 -12.83
N THR A 88 13.89 -12.15 -12.33
CA THR A 88 13.08 -11.21 -13.11
C THR A 88 13.58 -9.80 -12.91
N ARG A 89 13.81 -9.05 -13.99
CA ARG A 89 14.19 -7.64 -13.91
C ARG A 89 12.95 -6.77 -13.77
N VAL A 90 12.92 -5.99 -12.70
CA VAL A 90 11.83 -5.08 -12.33
C VAL A 90 12.31 -3.65 -12.45
N VAL A 91 11.60 -2.81 -13.18
CA VAL A 91 11.82 -1.36 -13.18
C VAL A 91 10.68 -0.67 -12.42
N ILE A 92 11.01 0.45 -11.79
CA ILE A 92 10.04 1.22 -11.02
C ILE A 92 9.95 2.66 -11.52
N GLN A 93 8.75 3.20 -11.46
CA GLN A 93 8.44 4.61 -11.60
C GLN A 93 7.57 5.04 -10.44
N CYS A 94 7.91 6.18 -9.85
CA CYS A 94 7.19 6.75 -8.72
C CYS A 94 6.74 8.15 -9.06
N LYS A 95 5.44 8.42 -8.96
CA LYS A 95 4.92 9.77 -9.14
C LYS A 95 4.09 10.19 -7.94
N ARG A 96 4.62 11.16 -7.19
CA ARG A 96 3.89 11.81 -6.12
C ARG A 96 3.11 12.99 -6.70
N PHE A 97 1.80 12.88 -6.74
CA PHE A 97 0.90 13.94 -7.14
C PHE A 97 0.06 14.42 -5.95
N ASN A 98 -0.23 15.71 -5.89
CA ASN A 98 -1.07 16.25 -4.83
C ASN A 98 -2.56 15.97 -5.08
N SER A 99 -3.01 16.03 -6.35
CA SER A 99 -4.41 15.82 -6.71
C SER A 99 -4.63 15.20 -8.09
N ASN A 100 -3.68 15.33 -9.01
CA ASN A 100 -3.82 14.84 -10.36
C ASN A 100 -3.67 13.30 -10.43
N PRO A 101 -4.49 12.61 -11.24
CA PRO A 101 -4.29 11.19 -11.50
C PRO A 101 -3.10 10.96 -12.44
N VAL A 102 -2.52 9.78 -12.36
CA VAL A 102 -1.59 9.27 -13.40
C VAL A 102 -2.39 8.95 -14.64
N SER A 103 -1.95 9.46 -15.78
CA SER A 103 -2.64 9.40 -17.05
C SER A 103 -2.04 8.37 -18.01
N GLU A 104 -2.74 8.09 -19.12
CA GLU A 104 -2.25 7.21 -20.18
C GLU A 104 -0.87 7.62 -20.74
N PRO A 105 -0.58 8.91 -21.04
CA PRO A 105 0.75 9.32 -21.45
C PRO A 105 1.87 8.96 -20.49
N ASP A 106 1.61 9.03 -19.18
CA ASP A 106 2.58 8.62 -18.15
C ASP A 106 2.92 7.13 -18.25
N ILE A 107 1.91 6.30 -18.47
CA ILE A 107 2.09 4.84 -18.63
C ILE A 107 2.82 4.52 -19.92
N ASN A 108 2.48 5.18 -21.04
CA ASN A 108 3.16 4.97 -22.32
C ASN A 108 4.63 5.38 -22.27
N GLN A 109 4.95 6.47 -21.59
CA GLN A 109 6.33 6.87 -21.34
C GLN A 109 7.09 5.83 -20.52
N PHE A 110 6.45 5.28 -19.51
CA PHE A 110 7.05 4.23 -18.68
C PHE A 110 7.27 2.93 -19.47
N LEU A 111 6.32 2.52 -20.31
CA LEU A 111 6.48 1.38 -21.23
C LEU A 111 7.70 1.53 -22.14
N GLY A 112 7.90 2.74 -22.69
CA GLY A 112 9.07 3.04 -23.50
C GLY A 112 10.39 2.89 -22.71
N ALA A 113 10.42 3.37 -21.48
CA ALA A 113 11.57 3.24 -20.59
C ALA A 113 11.83 1.77 -20.20
N MET A 114 10.78 0.98 -19.94
CA MET A 114 10.89 -0.45 -19.65
C MET A 114 11.59 -1.21 -20.80
N ASN A 115 11.24 -0.90 -22.03
CA ASN A 115 11.88 -1.50 -23.20
C ASN A 115 13.38 -1.18 -23.27
N LYS A 116 13.75 0.07 -22.99
CA LYS A 116 15.15 0.51 -22.95
C LYS A 116 15.97 -0.30 -21.91
N TYR A 117 15.39 -0.62 -20.78
CA TYR A 117 16.06 -1.35 -19.70
C TYR A 117 15.85 -2.87 -19.78
N GLN A 118 15.19 -3.37 -20.83
CA GLN A 118 14.89 -4.80 -21.00
C GLN A 118 14.22 -5.39 -19.75
N ALA A 119 13.25 -4.67 -19.23
CA ALA A 119 12.51 -5.09 -18.04
C ALA A 119 11.55 -6.22 -18.35
N ASP A 120 11.47 -7.20 -17.48
CA ASP A 120 10.47 -8.26 -17.55
C ASP A 120 9.09 -7.76 -17.12
N TYR A 121 9.06 -6.89 -16.12
CA TYR A 121 7.86 -6.15 -15.74
C TYR A 121 8.22 -4.81 -15.06
N GLY A 122 7.22 -3.94 -14.94
CA GLY A 122 7.34 -2.66 -14.27
C GLY A 122 6.40 -2.53 -13.10
N VAL A 123 6.77 -1.67 -12.16
CA VAL A 123 5.90 -1.24 -11.07
C VAL A 123 5.77 0.27 -11.10
N PHE A 124 4.57 0.77 -11.26
CA PHE A 124 4.25 2.19 -11.20
C PHE A 124 3.54 2.52 -9.90
N ILE A 125 4.15 3.36 -9.08
CA ILE A 125 3.66 3.72 -7.75
C ILE A 125 3.26 5.19 -7.73
N THR A 126 2.08 5.49 -7.22
CA THR A 126 1.61 6.85 -6.95
C THR A 126 0.86 6.93 -5.63
N ASN A 127 0.89 8.08 -4.99
CA ASN A 127 0.04 8.39 -3.85
C ASN A 127 -1.36 8.87 -4.26
N SER A 128 -1.59 9.06 -5.56
CA SER A 128 -2.84 9.46 -6.17
C SER A 128 -3.60 8.24 -6.74
N ARG A 129 -4.21 8.40 -7.88
CA ARG A 129 -4.97 7.37 -8.59
C ARG A 129 -4.54 7.28 -10.05
N PHE A 130 -4.95 6.24 -10.74
CA PHE A 130 -4.77 6.06 -12.18
C PHE A 130 -6.09 6.32 -12.90
N THR A 131 -6.03 6.95 -14.07
CA THR A 131 -7.19 7.04 -14.96
C THR A 131 -7.55 5.67 -15.53
N ASN A 132 -8.79 5.50 -16.01
CA ASN A 132 -9.20 4.26 -16.68
C ASN A 132 -8.32 3.96 -17.90
N LYS A 133 -7.99 4.98 -18.70
CA LYS A 133 -7.10 4.85 -19.85
C LYS A 133 -5.67 4.44 -19.45
N ALA A 134 -5.16 4.96 -18.33
CA ALA A 134 -3.88 4.51 -17.78
C ALA A 134 -3.91 3.03 -17.40
N ARG A 135 -4.99 2.57 -16.77
CA ARG A 135 -5.18 1.15 -16.41
C ARG A 135 -5.28 0.25 -17.64
N GLU A 136 -5.94 0.70 -18.69
CA GLU A 136 -6.01 -0.01 -19.97
C GLU A 136 -4.63 -0.11 -20.64
N ALA A 137 -3.90 1.02 -20.75
CA ALA A 137 -2.56 1.05 -21.31
C ALA A 137 -1.58 0.14 -20.56
N ALA A 138 -1.69 0.01 -19.24
CA ALA A 138 -0.86 -0.87 -18.43
C ALA A 138 -1.05 -2.38 -18.71
N ARG A 139 -2.12 -2.75 -19.39
CA ARG A 139 -2.45 -4.12 -19.80
C ARG A 139 -1.98 -4.47 -21.19
N GLU A 140 -1.59 -3.45 -22.00
CA GLU A 140 -1.23 -3.59 -23.40
C GLU A 140 0.28 -3.72 -23.58
N GLY A 141 0.94 -4.75 -23.45
CA GLY A 141 2.37 -4.89 -23.66
C GLY A 141 3.08 -5.51 -22.46
N THR A 142 4.31 -5.05 -22.16
CA THR A 142 5.04 -5.56 -21.01
C THR A 142 4.24 -5.30 -19.72
N PRO A 143 4.07 -6.32 -18.85
CA PRO A 143 3.24 -6.20 -17.67
C PRO A 143 3.66 -5.06 -16.74
N ILE A 144 2.71 -4.23 -16.33
CA ILE A 144 2.90 -3.18 -15.32
C ILE A 144 1.95 -3.44 -14.15
N THR A 145 2.52 -3.51 -12.96
CA THR A 145 1.76 -3.48 -11.73
C THR A 145 1.52 -2.02 -11.32
N LEU A 146 0.27 -1.64 -11.16
CA LEU A 146 -0.13 -0.32 -10.70
C LEU A 146 -0.43 -0.34 -9.21
N ILE A 147 0.25 0.52 -8.46
CA ILE A 147 0.04 0.72 -7.03
C ILE A 147 -0.43 2.16 -6.82
N ASP A 148 -1.71 2.35 -6.55
CA ASP A 148 -2.30 3.66 -6.24
C ASP A 148 -2.22 3.98 -4.75
N GLY A 149 -2.73 5.15 -4.36
CA GLY A 149 -2.68 5.60 -2.97
C GLY A 149 -3.36 4.64 -1.99
N ASN A 150 -4.46 4.02 -2.37
CA ASN A 150 -5.16 3.04 -1.53
C ASN A 150 -4.38 1.73 -1.42
N ASP A 151 -3.83 1.24 -2.53
CA ASP A 151 -2.96 0.08 -2.55
C ASP A 151 -1.72 0.29 -1.69
N LEU A 152 -1.13 1.49 -1.77
CA LEU A 152 0.05 1.87 -1.01
C LEU A 152 -0.19 1.78 0.50
N ILE A 153 -1.33 2.31 0.99
CA ILE A 153 -1.71 2.20 2.40
C ILE A 153 -1.85 0.74 2.83
N ARG A 154 -2.53 -0.09 2.04
CA ARG A 154 -2.70 -1.52 2.34
C ARG A 154 -1.36 -2.26 2.39
N LEU A 155 -0.45 -1.96 1.47
CA LEU A 155 0.85 -2.59 1.41
C LEU A 155 1.76 -2.15 2.57
N VAL A 156 1.73 -0.87 2.95
CA VAL A 156 2.46 -0.36 4.11
C VAL A 156 2.03 -1.07 5.39
N ILE A 157 0.73 -1.26 5.58
CA ILE A 157 0.18 -1.99 6.73
C ILE A 157 0.60 -3.47 6.66
N LYS A 158 0.42 -4.12 5.52
CA LYS A 158 0.72 -5.54 5.33
C LYS A 158 2.19 -5.87 5.60
N TYR A 159 3.11 -5.04 5.11
CA TYR A 159 4.55 -5.26 5.25
C TYR A 159 5.17 -4.50 6.42
N GLU A 160 4.35 -3.82 7.23
CA GLU A 160 4.76 -3.06 8.42
C GLU A 160 5.92 -2.09 8.13
N LEU A 161 5.85 -1.40 6.97
CA LEU A 161 6.89 -0.47 6.57
C LEU A 161 6.82 0.81 7.40
N TYR A 162 7.80 1.03 8.27
CA TYR A 162 7.90 2.20 9.16
C TYR A 162 6.70 2.39 10.10
N ILE A 163 5.96 1.34 10.36
CA ILE A 163 4.89 1.30 11.34
C ILE A 163 5.13 0.15 12.33
N THR A 164 4.64 0.32 13.53
CA THR A 164 4.71 -0.71 14.57
C THR A 164 3.31 -1.01 15.06
N PRO A 165 2.81 -2.23 14.92
CA PRO A 165 1.56 -2.63 15.53
C PRO A 165 1.63 -2.49 17.06
N VAL A 166 0.56 -1.98 17.65
CA VAL A 166 0.42 -1.85 19.10
C VAL A 166 -0.74 -2.72 19.54
N THR A 167 -0.48 -3.61 20.47
CA THR A 167 -1.51 -4.47 21.06
C THR A 167 -2.21 -3.73 22.18
N THR A 168 -3.53 -3.60 22.09
CA THR A 168 -4.38 -3.08 23.15
C THR A 168 -5.14 -4.21 23.81
N TYR A 169 -5.24 -4.18 25.15
CA TYR A 169 -6.01 -5.16 25.91
C TYR A 169 -7.29 -4.49 26.41
N ALA A 170 -8.43 -5.09 26.09
CA ALA A 170 -9.71 -4.71 26.68
C ALA A 170 -10.12 -5.71 27.77
N VAL A 171 -10.72 -5.21 28.82
CA VAL A 171 -11.27 -6.08 29.86
C VAL A 171 -12.65 -6.57 29.45
N SER A 172 -12.81 -7.88 29.33
CA SER A 172 -14.11 -8.48 29.09
C SER A 172 -14.89 -8.62 30.39
N TYR A 173 -15.66 -7.63 30.73
CA TYR A 173 -16.47 -7.62 31.96
C TYR A 173 -17.56 -8.70 31.95
N THR A 174 -18.03 -9.11 30.80
CA THR A 174 -19.04 -10.17 30.66
C THR A 174 -18.56 -11.49 31.26
N HIS A 175 -17.29 -11.82 31.06
CA HIS A 175 -16.68 -13.05 31.62
C HIS A 175 -16.19 -12.90 33.06
N LEU A 176 -15.88 -11.68 33.49
CA LEU A 176 -15.42 -11.41 34.87
C LEU A 176 -16.55 -11.31 35.90
N ARG A 177 -17.78 -11.11 35.46
CA ARG A 177 -18.98 -11.01 36.32
C ARG A 177 -19.77 -12.31 36.49
N ALA A 178 -19.31 -13.41 35.92
CA ALA A 178 -19.90 -14.72 36.09
C ALA A 178 -19.57 -15.23 37.51
N HIS A 179 -20.52 -15.07 38.45
CA HIS A 179 -20.67 -15.49 39.84
C HIS A 179 -20.83 -14.39 40.85
#